data_6786aaef3d27844199310e62560b7267
#
_entry.id   6786aaef3d27844199310e62560b7267
#
_cell.length_a   1.000
_cell.length_b   1.000
_cell.length_c   1.000
_cell.angle_alpha   90.00
_cell.angle_beta   90.00
_cell.angle_gamma   90.00
#
_symmetry.space_group_name_H-M   'P 1'
#
loop_
_entity.id
_entity.type
_entity.pdbx_description
1 polymer ?
#
loop_
_entity_poly.entity_id
_entity_poly.type
_entity_poly.pdbx_seq_one_letter_code
_entity_poly.pdbx_strand_id
1 'polypeptide(L)'
;MKFSKKCRYGVTALIDLAMYSRDTHVSLGSIAERNQISPQYLEQVFASLRRARIVRSVKGSQGGYLLNYPADKITVSQIVEALEGSYHLESETGNGEGTASIVAETIQKDIVDRVNDRLDQILQNLTLADLEQDCMQREQDEENMYYI
;
A
#
# COMPACT_ATOMS: atom_id res chain seq x y z
N MET A 1 10.47 6.85 8.17
CA MET A 1 9.44 6.37 7.25
C MET A 1 8.81 7.52 6.48
N LYS A 2 8.55 7.33 5.21
CA LYS A 2 7.92 8.34 4.36
C LYS A 2 6.86 7.66 3.49
N PHE A 3 5.62 8.15 3.55
CA PHE A 3 4.55 7.67 2.67
C PHE A 3 4.61 8.47 1.37
N SER A 4 5.41 7.99 0.43
CA SER A 4 5.76 8.69 -0.81
C SER A 4 4.60 8.77 -1.80
N LYS A 5 4.78 9.56 -2.86
CA LYS A 5 3.87 9.60 -4.02
C LYS A 5 3.70 8.22 -4.63
N LYS A 6 4.79 7.44 -4.73
CA LYS A 6 4.73 6.07 -5.27
C LYS A 6 3.80 5.19 -4.44
N CYS A 7 3.89 5.27 -3.11
CA CYS A 7 2.96 4.58 -2.22
C CYS A 7 1.52 5.04 -2.40
N ARG A 8 1.29 6.35 -2.43
CA ARG A 8 -0.06 6.91 -2.59
C ARG A 8 -0.69 6.46 -3.89
N TYR A 9 0.03 6.55 -5.00
CA TYR A 9 -0.47 6.16 -6.30
C TYR A 9 -0.63 4.65 -6.42
N GLY A 10 0.25 3.87 -5.78
CA GLY A 10 0.13 2.43 -5.74
C GLY A 10 -1.13 1.97 -5.00
N VAL A 11 -1.39 2.56 -3.84
CA VAL A 11 -2.63 2.27 -3.08
C VAL A 11 -3.86 2.70 -3.86
N THR A 12 -3.84 3.90 -4.46
CA THR A 12 -4.91 4.40 -5.33
C THR A 12 -5.22 3.40 -6.44
N ALA A 13 -4.19 2.97 -7.16
CA ALA A 13 -4.34 2.03 -8.27
C ALA A 13 -4.86 0.66 -7.83
N LEU A 14 -4.44 0.19 -6.66
CA LEU A 14 -4.92 -1.10 -6.13
C LEU A 14 -6.38 -1.03 -5.67
N ILE A 15 -6.81 0.07 -5.09
CA ILE A 15 -8.23 0.27 -4.74
C ILE A 15 -9.06 0.27 -6.03
N ASP A 16 -8.63 0.99 -7.06
CA ASP A 16 -9.28 0.98 -8.37
C ASP A 16 -9.38 -0.44 -8.94
N LEU A 17 -8.27 -1.16 -8.92
CA LEU A 17 -8.21 -2.53 -9.41
C LEU A 17 -9.15 -3.46 -8.63
N ALA A 18 -9.20 -3.32 -7.31
CA ALA A 18 -10.12 -4.10 -6.47
C ALA A 18 -11.58 -3.83 -6.83
N MET A 19 -11.92 -2.57 -7.11
CA MET A 19 -13.29 -2.17 -7.45
C MET A 19 -13.73 -2.64 -8.83
N TYR A 20 -12.84 -2.63 -9.81
CA TYR A 20 -13.18 -2.83 -11.22
C TYR A 20 -12.74 -4.15 -11.83
N SER A 21 -11.96 -4.98 -11.11
CA SER A 21 -11.46 -6.25 -11.64
C SER A 21 -12.20 -7.49 -11.14
N ARG A 22 -13.42 -7.34 -10.66
CA ARG A 22 -14.18 -8.47 -10.07
C ARG A 22 -14.46 -9.57 -11.09
N ASP A 23 -14.82 -9.20 -12.31
CA ASP A 23 -15.20 -10.14 -13.35
C ASP A 23 -14.19 -10.24 -14.49
N THR A 24 -13.32 -9.25 -14.64
CA THR A 24 -12.34 -9.20 -15.72
C THR A 24 -11.13 -8.34 -15.33
N HIS A 25 -10.05 -8.50 -16.07
CA HIS A 25 -8.88 -7.65 -15.89
C HIS A 25 -9.19 -6.18 -16.27
N VAL A 26 -8.40 -5.28 -15.72
CA VAL A 26 -8.54 -3.84 -15.93
C VAL A 26 -7.25 -3.31 -16.59
N SER A 27 -7.41 -2.56 -17.67
CA SER A 27 -6.27 -1.97 -18.36
C SER A 27 -5.63 -0.87 -17.52
N LEU A 28 -4.32 -0.75 -17.63
CA LEU A 28 -3.57 0.31 -16.97
C LEU A 28 -4.03 1.69 -17.42
N GLY A 29 -4.39 1.83 -18.70
CA GLY A 29 -4.95 3.08 -19.23
C GLY A 29 -6.23 3.50 -18.56
N SER A 30 -7.14 2.55 -18.27
CA SER A 30 -8.39 2.82 -17.56
C SER A 30 -8.13 3.32 -16.13
N ILE A 31 -7.20 2.68 -15.43
CA ILE A 31 -6.80 3.09 -14.07
C ILE A 31 -6.20 4.51 -14.10
N ALA A 32 -5.32 4.77 -15.06
CA ALA A 32 -4.68 6.07 -15.25
C ALA A 32 -5.71 7.17 -15.47
N GLU A 33 -6.67 6.92 -16.36
CA GLU A 33 -7.71 7.88 -16.73
C GLU A 33 -8.64 8.18 -15.54
N ARG A 34 -9.15 7.15 -14.86
CA ARG A 34 -10.06 7.35 -13.71
C ARG A 34 -9.40 8.12 -12.57
N ASN A 35 -8.10 7.93 -12.36
CA ASN A 35 -7.40 8.49 -11.21
C ASN A 35 -6.49 9.67 -11.56
N GLN A 36 -6.48 10.07 -12.83
CA GLN A 36 -5.67 11.19 -13.32
C GLN A 36 -4.18 11.04 -12.96
N ILE A 37 -3.68 9.83 -13.18
CA ILE A 37 -2.27 9.49 -12.96
C ILE A 37 -1.63 9.20 -14.31
N SER A 38 -0.38 9.61 -14.49
CA SER A 38 0.39 9.34 -15.71
C SER A 38 0.49 7.83 -15.96
N PRO A 39 0.17 7.32 -17.18
CA PRO A 39 0.35 5.92 -17.51
C PRO A 39 1.78 5.42 -17.32
N GLN A 40 2.78 6.22 -17.67
CA GLN A 40 4.19 5.88 -17.50
C GLN A 40 4.55 5.67 -16.03
N TYR A 41 4.01 6.51 -15.16
CA TYR A 41 4.22 6.37 -13.72
C TYR A 41 3.56 5.10 -13.17
N LEU A 42 2.33 4.83 -13.61
CA LEU A 42 1.62 3.60 -13.22
C LEU A 42 2.33 2.34 -13.70
N GLU A 43 2.98 2.37 -14.87
CA GLU A 43 3.78 1.23 -15.34
C GLU A 43 4.88 0.88 -14.33
N GLN A 44 5.55 1.88 -13.79
CA GLN A 44 6.60 1.68 -12.77
C GLN A 44 6.02 1.12 -11.47
N VAL A 45 4.89 1.66 -11.03
CA VAL A 45 4.17 1.20 -9.84
C VAL A 45 3.75 -0.26 -10.00
N PHE A 46 3.11 -0.59 -11.13
CA PHE A 46 2.64 -1.95 -11.39
C PHE A 46 3.78 -2.93 -11.61
N ALA A 47 4.92 -2.49 -12.13
CA ALA A 47 6.11 -3.34 -12.21
C ALA A 47 6.57 -3.79 -10.82
N SER A 48 6.58 -2.88 -9.85
CA SER A 48 6.91 -3.21 -8.46
C SER A 48 5.88 -4.13 -7.82
N LEU A 49 4.58 -3.86 -8.04
CA LEU A 49 3.49 -4.68 -7.51
C LEU A 49 3.48 -6.09 -8.12
N ARG A 50 3.79 -6.20 -9.40
CA ARG A 50 3.90 -7.50 -10.08
C ARG A 50 5.09 -8.30 -9.57
N ARG A 51 6.23 -7.63 -9.38
CA ARG A 51 7.43 -8.28 -8.82
C ARG A 51 7.17 -8.84 -7.43
N ALA A 52 6.36 -8.14 -6.63
CA ALA A 52 5.94 -8.59 -5.31
C ALA A 52 4.77 -9.58 -5.36
N ARG A 53 4.26 -9.90 -6.55
CA ARG A 53 3.15 -10.85 -6.78
C ARG A 53 1.82 -10.41 -6.15
N ILE A 54 1.64 -9.12 -5.94
CA ILE A 54 0.37 -8.56 -5.48
C ILE A 54 -0.62 -8.52 -6.64
N VAL A 55 -0.12 -8.20 -7.83
CA VAL A 55 -0.91 -8.20 -9.08
C VAL A 55 -0.27 -9.15 -10.09
N ARG A 56 -1.08 -9.57 -11.07
CA ARG A 56 -0.60 -10.29 -12.25
C ARG A 56 -1.09 -9.59 -13.51
N SER A 57 -0.32 -9.70 -14.57
CA SER A 57 -0.67 -9.11 -15.86
C SER A 57 -1.37 -10.13 -16.76
N VAL A 58 -2.31 -9.63 -17.56
CA VAL A 58 -2.93 -10.37 -18.66
C VAL A 58 -2.40 -9.78 -19.96
N LYS A 59 -1.76 -10.62 -20.78
CA LYS A 59 -1.11 -10.19 -22.01
C LYS A 59 -2.11 -10.04 -23.16
N GLY A 60 -1.73 -9.24 -24.16
CA GLY A 60 -2.46 -9.05 -25.39
C GLY A 60 -2.85 -7.59 -25.61
N SER A 61 -3.43 -7.31 -26.78
CA SER A 61 -3.86 -5.95 -27.15
C SER A 61 -4.95 -5.40 -26.23
N GLN A 62 -5.71 -6.29 -25.59
CA GLN A 62 -6.72 -5.94 -24.59
C GLN A 62 -6.34 -6.46 -23.22
N GLY A 63 -5.05 -6.44 -22.91
CA GLY A 63 -4.53 -6.87 -21.65
C GLY A 63 -4.76 -5.89 -20.52
N GLY A 64 -4.32 -6.25 -19.37
CA GLY A 64 -4.47 -5.45 -18.16
C GLY A 64 -3.94 -6.18 -16.95
N TYR A 65 -4.52 -5.87 -15.82
CA TYR A 65 -4.07 -6.42 -14.53
C TYR A 65 -5.22 -6.99 -13.73
N LEU A 66 -4.88 -7.96 -12.91
CA LEU A 66 -5.76 -8.57 -11.92
C LEU A 66 -5.03 -8.61 -10.57
N LEU A 67 -5.79 -8.62 -9.49
CA LEU A 67 -5.23 -8.97 -8.19
C LEU A 67 -4.83 -10.43 -8.18
N ASN A 68 -3.69 -10.75 -7.60
CA ASN A 68 -3.18 -12.11 -7.51
C ASN A 68 -3.78 -12.88 -6.34
N TYR A 69 -4.39 -12.18 -5.39
CA TYR A 69 -5.06 -12.71 -4.21
C TYR A 69 -6.34 -11.93 -3.96
N PRO A 70 -7.30 -12.48 -3.21
CA PRO A 70 -8.46 -11.70 -2.77
C PRO A 70 -8.02 -10.45 -2.01
N ALA A 71 -8.76 -9.35 -2.16
CA ALA A 71 -8.42 -8.07 -1.55
C ALA A 71 -8.31 -8.16 -0.02
N ASP A 72 -9.07 -9.05 0.62
CA ASP A 72 -9.02 -9.28 2.06
C ASP A 72 -7.77 -10.05 2.53
N LYS A 73 -6.97 -10.55 1.58
CA LYS A 73 -5.69 -11.24 1.84
C LYS A 73 -4.47 -10.39 1.50
N ILE A 74 -4.68 -9.17 1.03
CA ILE A 74 -3.60 -8.23 0.70
C ILE A 74 -3.58 -7.17 1.79
N THR A 75 -2.50 -7.10 2.56
CA THR A 75 -2.35 -6.12 3.64
C THR A 75 -1.67 -4.86 3.14
N VAL A 76 -1.93 -3.74 3.80
CA VAL A 76 -1.24 -2.48 3.51
C VAL A 76 0.26 -2.61 3.77
N SER A 77 0.66 -3.42 4.77
CA SER A 77 2.06 -3.75 5.02
C SER A 77 2.74 -4.31 3.77
N GLN A 78 2.14 -5.31 3.12
CA GLN A 78 2.66 -5.90 1.89
C GLN A 78 2.76 -4.88 0.76
N ILE A 79 1.77 -4.02 0.63
CA ILE A 79 1.75 -2.99 -0.42
C ILE A 79 2.89 -1.98 -0.21
N VAL A 80 3.03 -1.46 1.00
CA VAL A 80 4.08 -0.48 1.32
C VAL A 80 5.47 -1.08 1.12
N GLU A 81 5.68 -2.29 1.59
CA GLU A 81 6.97 -2.99 1.41
C GLU A 81 7.30 -3.22 -0.06
N ALA A 82 6.30 -3.55 -0.88
CA ALA A 82 6.49 -3.73 -2.32
C ALA A 82 6.92 -2.45 -3.02
N LEU A 83 6.43 -1.30 -2.57
CA LEU A 83 6.64 0.00 -3.23
C LEU A 83 7.82 0.79 -2.65
N GLU A 84 8.05 0.71 -1.36
CA GLU A 84 9.04 1.52 -0.64
C GLU A 84 10.13 0.71 0.05
N GLY A 85 9.97 -0.60 0.18
CA GLY A 85 10.82 -1.41 1.04
C GLY A 85 10.33 -1.35 2.48
N SER A 86 11.22 -1.54 3.44
CA SER A 86 10.85 -1.54 4.85
C SER A 86 10.29 -0.19 5.29
N TYR A 87 9.16 -0.21 5.98
CA TYR A 87 8.54 0.99 6.58
C TYR A 87 8.97 1.19 8.04
N HIS A 88 9.78 0.29 8.59
CA HIS A 88 10.27 0.39 9.97
C HIS A 88 11.32 1.49 10.11
N LEU A 89 11.35 2.09 11.29
CA LEU A 89 12.49 2.90 11.70
C LEU A 89 13.71 2.00 11.82
N GLU A 90 14.85 2.49 11.36
CA GLU A 90 16.10 1.71 11.40
C GLU A 90 16.56 1.51 12.83
N SER A 91 17.05 0.30 13.10
CA SER A 91 17.68 -0.04 14.38
C SER A 91 19.15 0.30 14.33
N GLU A 92 19.63 1.01 15.34
CA GLU A 92 21.06 1.21 15.52
C GLU A 92 21.57 0.25 16.59
N THR A 93 22.59 -0.52 16.24
CA THR A 93 23.33 -1.31 17.22
C THR A 93 24.43 -0.42 17.79
N GLY A 94 24.19 0.12 18.97
CA GLY A 94 25.20 0.92 19.67
C GLY A 94 26.34 0.02 20.14
N ASN A 95 27.56 0.38 19.73
CA ASN A 95 28.79 -0.26 20.21
C ASN A 95 29.33 0.44 21.46
N GLY A 96 28.45 1.07 22.23
CA GLY A 96 28.83 1.80 23.44
C GLY A 96 28.96 0.89 24.66
N GLU A 97 29.78 1.31 25.61
CA GLU A 97 29.88 0.68 26.92
C GLU A 97 29.35 1.63 28.00
N GLY A 98 28.93 1.06 29.14
CA GLY A 98 28.47 1.82 30.29
C GLY A 98 27.16 2.61 30.03
N THR A 99 27.15 3.87 30.47
CA THR A 99 25.94 4.73 30.36
C THR A 99 25.49 4.95 28.93
N ALA A 100 26.43 5.06 27.99
CA ALA A 100 26.10 5.25 26.56
C ALA A 100 25.34 4.05 26.01
N SER A 101 25.68 2.84 26.43
CA SER A 101 24.97 1.62 26.04
C SER A 101 23.57 1.57 26.62
N ILE A 102 23.38 2.02 27.86
CA ILE A 102 22.06 2.10 28.51
C ILE A 102 21.16 3.10 27.79
N VAL A 103 21.69 4.27 27.44
CA VAL A 103 20.94 5.28 26.69
C VAL A 103 20.54 4.76 25.31
N ALA A 104 21.45 4.13 24.58
CA ALA A 104 21.16 3.57 23.26
C ALA A 104 20.07 2.49 23.34
N GLU A 105 20.14 1.61 24.33
CA GLU A 105 19.13 0.58 24.56
C GLU A 105 17.76 1.21 24.90
N THR A 106 17.75 2.26 25.70
CA THR A 106 16.53 2.97 26.06
C THR A 106 15.87 3.59 24.82
N ILE A 107 16.66 4.24 23.96
CA ILE A 107 16.15 4.80 22.69
C ILE A 107 15.58 3.69 21.81
N GLN A 108 16.33 2.59 21.67
CA GLN A 108 15.87 1.47 20.83
C GLN A 108 14.55 0.89 21.32
N LYS A 109 14.45 0.59 22.60
CA LYS A 109 13.25 -0.07 23.17
C LYS A 109 12.06 0.88 23.29
N ASP A 110 12.28 2.09 23.81
CA ASP A 110 11.20 2.99 24.18
C ASP A 110 10.68 3.81 23.00
N ILE A 111 11.50 4.00 21.96
CA ILE A 111 11.11 4.75 20.77
C ILE A 111 11.00 3.81 19.56
N VAL A 112 12.12 3.26 19.10
CA VAL A 112 12.18 2.54 17.82
C VAL A 112 11.29 1.31 17.82
N ASP A 113 11.46 0.43 18.78
CA ASP A 113 10.68 -0.83 18.84
C ASP A 113 9.19 -0.54 19.06
N ARG A 114 8.86 0.41 19.91
CA ARG A 114 7.44 0.78 20.16
C ARG A 114 6.77 1.34 18.91
N VAL A 115 7.45 2.22 18.18
CA VAL A 115 6.91 2.77 16.93
C VAL A 115 6.74 1.67 15.90
N ASN A 116 7.77 0.82 15.73
CA ASN A 116 7.72 -0.28 14.76
C ASN A 116 6.60 -1.28 15.09
N ASP A 117 6.40 -1.61 16.37
CA ASP A 117 5.32 -2.51 16.80
C ASP A 117 3.95 -1.92 16.46
N ARG A 118 3.77 -0.62 16.66
CA ARG A 118 2.51 0.05 16.33
C ARG A 118 2.28 0.12 14.83
N LEU A 119 3.34 0.38 14.05
CA LEU A 119 3.26 0.34 12.59
C LEU A 119 2.81 -1.04 12.11
N ASP A 120 3.40 -2.09 12.64
CA ASP A 120 3.02 -3.46 12.31
C ASP A 120 1.57 -3.76 12.67
N GLN A 121 1.14 -3.36 13.86
CA GLN A 121 -0.24 -3.57 14.29
C GLN A 121 -1.26 -2.92 13.35
N ILE A 122 -0.96 -1.72 12.87
CA ILE A 122 -1.85 -0.99 11.96
C ILE A 122 -1.77 -1.59 10.56
N LEU A 123 -0.56 -1.68 10.00
CA LEU A 123 -0.36 -1.98 8.57
C LEU A 123 -0.56 -3.46 8.24
N GLN A 124 -0.32 -4.37 9.16
CA GLN A 124 -0.52 -5.80 8.95
C GLN A 124 -1.99 -6.22 9.13
N ASN A 125 -2.80 -5.40 9.80
CA ASN A 125 -4.22 -5.69 10.02
C ASN A 125 -5.16 -4.92 9.09
N LEU A 126 -4.65 -3.92 8.37
CA LEU A 126 -5.42 -3.15 7.40
C LEU A 126 -5.26 -3.80 6.03
N THR A 127 -6.37 -4.23 5.42
CA THR A 127 -6.36 -4.92 4.13
C THR A 127 -6.82 -4.00 2.99
N LEU A 128 -6.52 -4.41 1.76
CA LEU A 128 -7.03 -3.73 0.57
C LEU A 128 -8.56 -3.74 0.55
N ALA A 129 -9.17 -4.82 0.99
CA ALA A 129 -10.64 -4.90 1.10
C ALA A 129 -11.20 -3.86 2.07
N ASP A 130 -10.53 -3.61 3.19
CA ASP A 130 -10.93 -2.56 4.14
C ASP A 130 -10.90 -1.19 3.49
N LEU A 131 -9.84 -0.90 2.73
CA LEU A 131 -9.71 0.38 2.02
C LEU A 131 -10.77 0.55 0.94
N GLU A 132 -11.01 -0.50 0.16
CA GLU A 132 -12.05 -0.52 -0.86
C GLU A 132 -13.41 -0.23 -0.25
N GLN A 133 -13.76 -0.94 0.81
CA GLN A 133 -15.04 -0.80 1.49
C GLN A 133 -15.23 0.61 2.07
N ASP A 134 -14.21 1.13 2.73
CA ASP A 134 -14.24 2.48 3.30
C ASP A 134 -14.36 3.56 2.21
N CYS A 135 -13.67 3.37 1.09
CA CYS A 135 -13.76 4.26 -0.07
C CYS A 135 -15.18 4.28 -0.63
N MET A 136 -15.78 3.11 -0.82
CA MET A 136 -17.17 2.99 -1.31
C MET A 136 -18.17 3.63 -0.35
N GLN A 137 -17.99 3.47 0.95
CA GLN A 137 -18.83 4.07 1.96
C GLN A 137 -18.75 5.60 1.95
N ARG A 138 -17.54 6.15 1.80
CA ARG A 138 -17.35 7.61 1.69
C ARG A 138 -17.98 8.19 0.44
N GLU A 139 -17.90 7.48 -0.69
CA GLU A 139 -18.57 7.89 -1.93
C GLU A 139 -20.08 7.93 -1.74
N GLN A 140 -20.66 6.92 -1.11
CA GLN A 140 -22.09 6.86 -0.83
C GLN A 140 -22.54 7.98 0.12
N ASP A 141 -21.77 8.26 1.16
CA ASP A 141 -22.04 9.34 2.10
C ASP A 141 -22.01 10.70 1.40
N GLU A 142 -21.08 10.92 0.50
CA GLU A 142 -20.96 12.14 -0.29
C GLU A 142 -22.17 12.30 -1.22
N GLU A 143 -22.59 11.25 -1.93
CA GLU A 143 -23.80 11.26 -2.77
C GLU A 143 -25.03 11.59 -1.93
N ASN A 144 -25.18 11.00 -0.77
CA ASN A 144 -26.32 11.25 0.13
C ASN A 144 -26.38 12.70 0.60
N MET A 145 -25.25 13.38 0.76
CA MET A 145 -25.22 14.79 1.13
C MET A 145 -25.80 15.72 0.08
N TYR A 146 -25.73 15.33 -1.21
CA TYR A 146 -26.30 16.13 -2.31
C TYR A 146 -27.80 15.97 -2.48
N TYR A 147 -28.42 14.98 -1.83
CA TYR A 147 -29.85 14.66 -1.97
C TYR A 147 -30.69 15.05 -0.76
N ILE A 148 -30.14 15.77 0.20
CA ILE A 148 -30.87 16.23 1.39
C ILE A 148 -31.46 17.62 1.16
#